data_d89080791cced915397ebff9184da7ba
#
_entry.id   d89080791cced915397ebff9184da7ba
#
_cell.length_a   1.000
_cell.length_b   1.000
_cell.length_c   1.000
_cell.angle_alpha   90.00
_cell.angle_beta   90.00
_cell.angle_gamma   90.00
#
_symmetry.space_group_name_H-M   'P 1'
#
loop_
_entity.id
_entity.type
_entity.pdbx_description
1 polymer ?
#
loop_
_entity_poly.entity_id
_entity_poly.type
_entity_poly.pdbx_seq_one_letter_code
_entity_poly.pdbx_strand_id
1 'polypeptide(L)'
;MFGVMFAARPERAMAELLRVTRPGGRIALATWTREGLVGEMLRLHVARVPAPPGVPSTLLWGDEPVVRERFGPGVSALGQTRRMLQFDYPHTPAGVAELFRECYGPTVRTFAAIDPDARAELSAELAGLWARANTAEGRATRAAAEYLEVIAVRA
;
A
#
# COMPACT_ATOMS: atom_id res chain seq x y z
N MET A 1 -10.63 3.08 1.99
CA MET A 1 -9.35 3.75 1.72
C MET A 1 -8.31 2.73 1.32
N PHE A 2 -7.26 2.45 2.06
CA PHE A 2 -6.16 1.55 1.64
C PHE A 2 -6.53 0.07 1.44
N GLY A 3 -7.73 -0.36 1.77
CA GLY A 3 -8.13 -1.79 1.66
C GLY A 3 -8.33 -2.28 0.24
N VAL A 4 -8.79 -1.44 -0.70
CA VAL A 4 -9.12 -1.85 -2.08
C VAL A 4 -7.94 -2.45 -2.82
N MET A 5 -6.71 -1.98 -2.54
CA MET A 5 -5.50 -2.45 -3.20
C MET A 5 -5.18 -3.93 -2.92
N PHE A 6 -5.76 -4.52 -1.89
CA PHE A 6 -5.59 -5.94 -1.55
C PHE A 6 -6.67 -6.85 -2.13
N ALA A 7 -7.59 -6.30 -2.94
CA ALA A 7 -8.59 -7.12 -3.65
C ALA A 7 -7.91 -7.96 -4.74
N ALA A 8 -8.04 -9.28 -4.64
CA ALA A 8 -7.45 -10.23 -5.60
C ALA A 8 -8.06 -10.11 -7.01
N ARG A 9 -9.24 -9.48 -7.12
CA ARG A 9 -9.96 -9.25 -8.38
C ARG A 9 -10.30 -7.76 -8.48
N PRO A 10 -9.37 -6.91 -8.91
CA PRO A 10 -9.55 -5.46 -8.92
C PRO A 10 -10.71 -5.01 -9.81
N GLU A 11 -10.99 -5.69 -10.92
CA GLU A 11 -12.10 -5.37 -11.82
C GLU A 11 -13.45 -5.59 -11.13
N ARG A 12 -13.58 -6.67 -10.34
CA ARG A 12 -14.80 -6.92 -9.55
C ARG A 12 -14.94 -5.93 -8.42
N ALA A 13 -13.84 -5.58 -7.75
CA ALA A 13 -13.86 -4.57 -6.69
C ALA A 13 -14.30 -3.21 -7.25
N MET A 14 -13.81 -2.83 -8.42
CA MET A 14 -14.21 -1.60 -9.10
C MET A 14 -15.70 -1.65 -9.52
N ALA A 15 -16.14 -2.75 -10.14
CA ALA A 15 -17.54 -2.91 -10.52
C ALA A 15 -18.49 -2.76 -9.32
N GLU A 16 -18.12 -3.32 -8.16
CA GLU A 16 -18.91 -3.19 -6.93
C GLU A 16 -18.89 -1.77 -6.36
N LEU A 17 -17.76 -1.08 -6.39
CA LEU A 17 -17.69 0.33 -5.99
C LEU A 17 -18.63 1.19 -6.85
N LEU A 18 -18.63 0.99 -8.16
CA LEU A 18 -19.55 1.68 -9.07
C LEU A 18 -21.01 1.26 -8.82
N ARG A 19 -21.28 -0.03 -8.60
CA ARG A 19 -22.64 -0.53 -8.38
C ARG A 19 -23.30 0.07 -7.13
N VAL A 20 -22.55 0.15 -6.02
CA VAL A 20 -23.09 0.61 -4.74
C VAL A 20 -23.12 2.14 -4.60
N THR A 21 -22.44 2.85 -5.47
CA THR A 21 -22.42 4.31 -5.47
C THR A 21 -23.53 4.81 -6.41
N ARG A 22 -24.41 5.68 -5.93
CA ARG A 22 -25.46 6.29 -6.78
C ARG A 22 -24.87 7.15 -7.89
N PRO A 23 -25.53 7.36 -9.05
CA PRO A 23 -25.14 8.35 -10.05
C PRO A 23 -24.89 9.72 -9.41
N GLY A 24 -23.81 10.42 -9.81
CA GLY A 24 -23.33 11.65 -9.20
C GLY A 24 -22.69 11.47 -7.81
N GLY A 25 -22.68 10.25 -7.26
CA GLY A 25 -22.01 9.94 -5.99
C GLY A 25 -20.49 9.92 -6.12
N ARG A 26 -19.79 10.12 -5.00
CA ARG A 26 -18.32 10.16 -4.97
C ARG A 26 -17.75 8.86 -4.45
N ILE A 27 -16.69 8.38 -5.10
CA ILE A 27 -15.84 7.27 -4.66
C ILE A 27 -14.48 7.87 -4.29
N ALA A 28 -14.06 7.69 -3.03
CA ALA A 28 -12.76 8.15 -2.55
C ALA A 28 -11.89 6.96 -2.18
N LEU A 29 -10.71 6.87 -2.77
CA LEU A 29 -9.70 5.84 -2.50
C LEU A 29 -8.39 6.50 -2.05
N ALA A 30 -7.63 5.76 -1.25
CA ALA A 30 -6.23 6.04 -0.97
C ALA A 30 -5.46 4.72 -1.16
N THR A 31 -4.37 4.76 -1.89
CA THR A 31 -3.57 3.58 -2.24
C THR A 31 -2.09 3.93 -2.24
N TRP A 32 -1.25 3.04 -1.72
CA TRP A 32 0.18 3.30 -1.67
C TRP A 32 0.79 3.32 -3.07
N THR A 33 1.64 4.30 -3.34
CA THR A 33 2.40 4.38 -4.58
C THR A 33 3.55 3.37 -4.57
N ARG A 34 4.00 2.97 -5.74
CA ARG A 34 5.08 1.99 -5.90
C ARG A 34 6.41 2.51 -5.37
N GLU A 35 6.68 3.79 -5.53
CA GLU A 35 7.92 4.47 -5.20
C GLU A 35 7.99 4.92 -3.74
N GLY A 36 6.82 5.03 -3.06
CA GLY A 36 6.74 5.45 -1.67
C GLY A 36 7.22 4.39 -0.69
N LEU A 37 7.48 4.79 0.55
CA LEU A 37 7.98 3.94 1.65
C LEU A 37 7.23 2.61 1.79
N VAL A 38 5.88 2.67 1.81
CA VAL A 38 5.05 1.45 1.92
C VAL A 38 5.11 0.63 0.65
N GLY A 39 5.24 1.26 -0.53
CA GLY A 39 5.46 0.56 -1.80
C GLY A 39 6.77 -0.22 -1.79
N GLU A 40 7.87 0.38 -1.30
CA GLU A 40 9.15 -0.31 -1.13
C GLU A 40 9.01 -1.50 -0.18
N MET A 41 8.36 -1.31 0.96
CA MET A 41 8.10 -2.38 1.92
C MET A 41 7.31 -3.54 1.28
N LEU A 42 6.25 -3.25 0.53
CA LEU A 42 5.46 -4.28 -0.15
C LEU A 42 6.28 -5.03 -1.22
N ARG A 43 7.22 -4.36 -1.90
CA ARG A 43 8.13 -5.04 -2.84
C ARG A 43 9.06 -6.04 -2.15
N LEU A 44 9.56 -5.73 -0.94
CA LEU A 44 10.36 -6.68 -0.15
C LEU A 44 9.57 -7.95 0.19
N HIS A 45 8.27 -7.79 0.49
CA HIS A 45 7.39 -8.94 0.74
C HIS A 45 7.17 -9.79 -0.52
N VAL A 46 6.82 -9.13 -1.65
CA VAL A 46 6.55 -9.83 -2.91
C VAL A 46 7.78 -10.53 -3.47
N ALA A 47 8.98 -9.99 -3.25
CA ALA A 47 10.23 -10.64 -3.64
C ALA A 47 10.44 -12.00 -2.96
N ARG A 48 9.89 -12.18 -1.76
CA ARG A 48 9.98 -13.42 -0.98
C ARG A 48 8.78 -14.34 -1.14
N VAL A 49 7.61 -13.76 -1.21
CA VAL A 49 6.33 -14.48 -1.35
C VAL A 49 5.56 -13.86 -2.52
N PRO A 50 5.83 -14.30 -3.74
CA PRO A 50 5.14 -13.80 -4.93
C PRO A 50 3.62 -14.04 -4.83
N ALA A 51 2.86 -13.15 -5.46
CA ALA A 51 1.42 -13.35 -5.58
C ALA A 51 1.10 -14.61 -6.39
N PRO A 52 0.00 -15.32 -6.10
CA PRO A 52 -0.45 -16.44 -6.93
C PRO A 52 -0.61 -16.04 -8.40
N PRO A 53 -0.41 -16.98 -9.34
CA PRO A 53 -0.63 -16.71 -10.77
C PRO A 53 -1.99 -16.09 -11.04
N GLY A 54 -2.04 -15.06 -11.88
CA GLY A 54 -3.27 -14.35 -12.24
C GLY A 54 -3.76 -13.30 -11.23
N VAL A 55 -3.09 -13.15 -10.07
CA VAL A 55 -3.39 -12.08 -9.11
C VAL A 55 -2.52 -10.87 -9.42
N PRO A 56 -3.10 -9.72 -9.83
CA PRO A 56 -2.33 -8.53 -10.15
C PRO A 56 -1.65 -7.94 -8.92
N SER A 57 -0.53 -7.24 -9.14
CA SER A 57 0.17 -6.53 -8.07
C SER A 57 -0.74 -5.51 -7.37
N THR A 58 -0.74 -5.51 -6.04
CA THR A 58 -1.45 -4.53 -5.22
C THR A 58 -0.99 -3.09 -5.52
N LEU A 59 0.27 -2.91 -5.91
CA LEU A 59 0.86 -1.60 -6.23
C LEU A 59 0.33 -0.97 -7.52
N LEU A 60 -0.37 -1.73 -8.36
CA LEU A 60 -1.08 -1.18 -9.53
C LEU A 60 -2.25 -0.25 -9.16
N TRP A 61 -2.69 -0.25 -7.91
CA TRP A 61 -3.65 0.72 -7.41
C TRP A 61 -3.03 2.10 -7.10
N GLY A 62 -1.72 2.18 -6.98
CA GLY A 62 -0.97 3.43 -6.84
C GLY A 62 -0.44 3.99 -8.18
N ASP A 63 -0.80 3.35 -9.30
CA ASP A 63 -0.42 3.73 -10.65
C ASP A 63 -1.57 4.50 -11.32
N GLU A 64 -1.34 5.77 -11.64
CA GLU A 64 -2.37 6.67 -12.12
C GLU A 64 -3.01 6.24 -13.46
N PRO A 65 -2.25 5.81 -14.49
CA PRO A 65 -2.77 5.23 -15.72
C PRO A 65 -3.66 4.01 -15.47
N VAL A 66 -3.21 3.06 -14.64
CA VAL A 66 -3.96 1.83 -14.33
C VAL A 66 -5.25 2.14 -13.60
N VAL A 67 -5.22 3.06 -12.63
CA VAL A 67 -6.42 3.49 -11.92
C VAL A 67 -7.41 4.15 -12.85
N ARG A 68 -6.94 5.01 -13.77
CA ARG A 68 -7.78 5.65 -14.78
C ARG A 68 -8.46 4.61 -15.69
N GLU A 69 -7.72 3.61 -16.15
CA GLU A 69 -8.25 2.52 -16.95
C GLU A 69 -9.34 1.73 -16.21
N ARG A 70 -9.10 1.39 -14.92
CA ARG A 70 -10.05 0.65 -14.09
C ARG A 70 -11.38 1.36 -13.87
N PHE A 71 -11.36 2.70 -13.72
CA PHE A 71 -12.59 3.47 -13.63
C PHE A 71 -13.32 3.57 -14.96
N GLY A 72 -12.57 3.69 -16.07
CA GLY A 72 -13.09 3.72 -17.44
C GLY A 72 -14.26 4.68 -17.63
N PRO A 73 -15.28 4.29 -18.40
CA PRO A 73 -16.47 5.12 -18.65
C PRO A 73 -17.45 5.19 -17.47
N GLY A 74 -17.19 4.47 -16.37
CA GLY A 74 -18.09 4.41 -15.20
C GLY A 74 -18.11 5.69 -14.36
N VAL A 75 -17.26 6.69 -14.70
CA VAL A 75 -17.16 7.94 -13.95
C VAL A 75 -17.20 9.16 -14.89
N SER A 76 -17.87 10.22 -14.46
CA SER A 76 -17.96 11.51 -15.15
C SER A 76 -16.80 12.43 -14.83
N ALA A 77 -16.12 12.19 -13.69
CA ALA A 77 -14.91 12.92 -13.29
C ALA A 77 -13.98 12.01 -12.48
N LEU A 78 -12.66 12.20 -12.67
CA LEU A 78 -11.61 11.47 -11.97
C LEU A 78 -10.46 12.44 -11.62
N GLY A 79 -10.29 12.72 -10.33
CA GLY A 79 -9.14 13.41 -9.76
C GLY A 79 -8.16 12.41 -9.15
N GLN A 80 -6.88 12.57 -9.43
CA GLN A 80 -5.79 11.76 -8.90
C GLN A 80 -4.72 12.72 -8.37
N THR A 81 -4.34 12.58 -7.10
CA THR A 81 -3.37 13.47 -6.46
C THR A 81 -2.44 12.66 -5.58
N ARG A 82 -1.12 12.79 -5.79
CA ARG A 82 -0.11 12.24 -4.89
C ARG A 82 -0.06 13.06 -3.62
N ARG A 83 -0.10 12.38 -2.50
CA ARG A 83 -0.06 12.99 -1.16
C ARG A 83 0.93 12.28 -0.27
N MET A 84 1.40 12.98 0.74
CA MET A 84 2.26 12.42 1.78
C MET A 84 1.49 12.23 3.07
N LEU A 85 1.60 11.04 3.65
CA LEU A 85 1.14 10.73 5.00
C LEU A 85 2.35 10.64 5.91
N GLN A 86 2.33 11.37 7.01
CA GLN A 86 3.38 11.31 8.01
C GLN A 86 3.08 10.21 9.03
N PHE A 87 4.00 9.26 9.18
CA PHE A 87 4.04 8.31 10.27
C PHE A 87 4.90 8.87 11.41
N ASP A 88 4.38 8.83 12.62
CA ASP A 88 5.09 9.18 13.84
C ASP A 88 4.97 8.01 14.83
N TYR A 89 6.10 7.38 15.15
CA TYR A 89 6.17 6.26 16.08
C TYR A 89 7.11 6.55 17.25
N PRO A 90 6.74 6.26 18.51
CA PRO A 90 7.60 6.37 19.67
C PRO A 90 8.59 5.18 19.77
N HIS A 91 9.06 4.69 18.64
CA HIS A 91 9.92 3.52 18.50
C HIS A 91 11.09 3.84 17.57
N THR A 92 12.23 3.18 17.79
CA THR A 92 13.35 3.21 16.83
C THR A 92 12.91 2.58 15.48
N PRO A 93 13.61 2.85 14.38
CA PRO A 93 13.31 2.22 13.08
C PRO A 93 13.21 0.68 13.15
N ALA A 94 14.08 0.03 13.91
CA ALA A 94 14.00 -1.41 14.14
C ALA A 94 12.74 -1.79 14.94
N GLY A 95 12.36 -0.99 15.94
CA GLY A 95 11.12 -1.20 16.70
C GLY A 95 9.87 -1.00 15.85
N VAL A 96 9.89 -0.09 14.88
CA VAL A 96 8.79 0.05 13.91
C VAL A 96 8.71 -1.16 12.98
N ALA A 97 9.85 -1.66 12.49
CA ALA A 97 9.88 -2.89 11.68
C ALA A 97 9.29 -4.08 12.44
N GLU A 98 9.58 -4.21 13.74
CA GLU A 98 9.02 -5.25 14.60
C GLU A 98 7.51 -5.06 14.80
N LEU A 99 7.03 -3.84 15.05
CA LEU A 99 5.60 -3.54 15.12
C LEU A 99 4.86 -3.96 13.84
N PHE A 100 5.44 -3.70 12.67
CA PHE A 100 4.87 -4.14 11.39
C PHE A 100 4.90 -5.66 11.25
N ARG A 101 5.94 -6.33 11.74
CA ARG A 101 6.04 -7.79 11.80
C ARG A 101 4.91 -8.41 12.63
N GLU A 102 4.51 -7.77 13.71
CA GLU A 102 3.47 -8.26 14.61
C GLU A 102 2.06 -7.91 14.16
N CYS A 103 1.85 -6.71 13.58
CA CYS A 103 0.52 -6.14 13.40
C CYS A 103 0.12 -5.91 11.94
N TYR A 104 1.06 -5.77 10.99
CA TYR A 104 0.72 -5.47 9.61
C TYR A 104 0.54 -6.75 8.79
N GLY A 105 -0.70 -7.01 8.38
CA GLY A 105 -1.11 -8.27 7.75
C GLY A 105 -0.19 -8.78 6.63
N PRO A 106 0.22 -7.98 5.62
CA PRO A 106 1.18 -8.41 4.60
C PRO A 106 2.51 -8.88 5.19
N THR A 107 3.06 -8.16 6.18
CA THR A 107 4.31 -8.53 6.84
C THR A 107 4.16 -9.81 7.64
N VAL A 108 3.12 -9.91 8.48
CA VAL A 108 2.80 -11.13 9.25
C VAL A 108 2.76 -12.36 8.36
N ARG A 109 2.04 -12.28 7.22
CA ARG A 109 1.91 -13.40 6.28
C ARG A 109 3.23 -13.76 5.61
N THR A 110 4.04 -12.77 5.24
CA THR A 110 5.36 -13.03 4.63
C THR A 110 6.26 -13.75 5.62
N PHE A 111 6.37 -13.26 6.87
CA PHE A 111 7.18 -13.91 7.90
C PHE A 111 6.72 -15.34 8.23
N ALA A 112 5.43 -15.60 8.15
CA ALA A 112 4.89 -16.96 8.37
C ALA A 112 5.27 -17.93 7.23
N ALA A 113 5.52 -17.43 6.03
CA ALA A 113 5.73 -18.24 4.82
C ALA A 113 7.20 -18.50 4.48
N ILE A 114 8.16 -17.81 5.12
CA ILE A 114 9.59 -17.92 4.83
C ILE A 114 10.36 -18.61 5.96
N ASP A 115 11.55 -19.15 5.64
CA ASP A 115 12.43 -19.82 6.58
C ASP A 115 13.12 -18.83 7.56
N PRO A 116 13.81 -19.34 8.62
CA PRO A 116 14.44 -18.49 9.64
C PRO A 116 15.52 -17.54 9.10
N ASP A 117 16.31 -17.96 8.11
CA ASP A 117 17.39 -17.14 7.54
C ASP A 117 16.79 -15.99 6.73
N ALA A 118 15.83 -16.28 5.87
CA ALA A 118 15.08 -15.27 5.13
C ALA A 118 14.30 -14.29 6.06
N ARG A 119 13.86 -14.75 7.24
CA ARG A 119 13.26 -13.86 8.25
C ARG A 119 14.28 -12.89 8.82
N ALA A 120 15.50 -13.33 9.11
CA ALA A 120 16.54 -12.46 9.63
C ALA A 120 16.92 -11.38 8.59
N GLU A 121 17.08 -11.78 7.32
CA GLU A 121 17.34 -10.85 6.23
C GLU A 121 16.22 -9.82 6.05
N LEU A 122 14.96 -10.28 5.98
CA LEU A 122 13.81 -9.38 5.84
C LEU A 122 13.68 -8.42 7.02
N SER A 123 13.94 -8.87 8.26
CA SER A 123 13.95 -8.00 9.43
C SER A 123 14.99 -6.88 9.29
N ALA A 124 16.20 -7.22 8.86
CA ALA A 124 17.27 -6.24 8.64
C ALA A 124 16.92 -5.24 7.53
N GLU A 125 16.37 -5.72 6.42
CA GLU A 125 15.94 -4.86 5.30
C GLU A 125 14.81 -3.91 5.70
N LEU A 126 13.81 -4.39 6.44
CA LEU A 126 12.72 -3.55 6.94
C LEU A 126 13.24 -2.50 7.93
N ALA A 127 14.10 -2.88 8.86
CA ALA A 127 14.73 -1.94 9.77
C ALA A 127 15.57 -0.89 9.04
N GLY A 128 16.32 -1.31 8.02
CA GLY A 128 17.09 -0.42 7.14
C GLY A 128 16.20 0.51 6.33
N LEU A 129 15.06 0.03 5.81
CA LEU A 129 14.08 0.85 5.10
C LEU A 129 13.53 1.98 5.98
N TRP A 130 13.08 1.65 7.19
CA TRP A 130 12.60 2.64 8.16
C TRP A 130 13.70 3.59 8.62
N ALA A 131 14.95 3.10 8.79
CA ALA A 131 16.08 3.94 9.16
C ALA A 131 16.42 4.98 8.09
N ARG A 132 16.42 4.60 6.81
CA ARG A 132 16.67 5.53 5.70
C ARG A 132 15.57 6.58 5.56
N ALA A 133 14.32 6.22 5.85
CA ALA A 133 13.19 7.14 5.77
C ALA A 133 13.00 8.01 7.02
N ASN A 134 13.68 7.68 8.12
CA ASN A 134 13.50 8.36 9.41
C ASN A 134 14.10 9.77 9.41
N THR A 135 13.28 10.74 9.81
CA THR A 135 13.67 12.14 9.99
C THR A 135 13.58 12.60 11.44
N ALA A 136 13.21 11.71 12.38
CA ALA A 136 13.21 12.02 13.81
C ALA A 136 14.60 11.79 14.43
N GLU A 137 14.86 12.49 15.52
CA GLU A 137 16.03 12.29 16.37
C GLU A 137 15.74 11.32 17.53
N GLY A 138 16.79 10.75 18.11
CA GLY A 138 16.71 9.92 19.30
C GLY A 138 16.09 8.54 19.03
N ARG A 139 15.12 8.15 19.86
CA ARG A 139 14.50 6.80 19.82
C ARG A 139 13.13 6.78 19.13
N ALA A 140 12.78 7.81 18.39
CA ALA A 140 11.54 7.89 17.63
C ALA A 140 11.79 7.63 16.14
N THR A 141 10.72 7.35 15.42
CA THR A 141 10.73 7.25 13.95
C THR A 141 9.64 8.16 13.39
N ARG A 142 10.07 9.07 12.50
CA ARG A 142 9.18 9.91 11.71
C ARG A 142 9.49 9.68 10.24
N ALA A 143 8.52 9.20 9.48
CA ALA A 143 8.74 8.86 8.07
C ALA A 143 7.51 9.24 7.24
N ALA A 144 7.76 9.84 6.07
CA ALA A 144 6.72 10.18 5.12
C ALA A 144 6.46 9.01 4.16
N ALA A 145 5.19 8.70 3.93
CA ALA A 145 4.77 7.67 2.98
C ALA A 145 3.86 8.29 1.92
N GLU A 146 4.24 8.11 0.66
CA GLU A 146 3.44 8.60 -0.47
C GLU A 146 2.27 7.67 -0.76
N TYR A 147 1.11 8.26 -1.01
CA TYR A 147 -0.07 7.56 -1.49
C TYR A 147 -0.77 8.35 -2.61
N LEU A 148 -1.49 7.64 -3.45
CA LEU A 148 -2.39 8.21 -4.44
C LEU A 148 -3.78 8.38 -3.82
N GLU A 149 -4.23 9.64 -3.71
CA GLU A 149 -5.62 9.98 -3.46
C GLU A 149 -6.38 9.96 -4.77
N VAL A 150 -7.48 9.23 -4.81
CA VAL A 150 -8.36 9.14 -5.96
C VAL A 150 -9.76 9.58 -5.56
N ILE A 151 -10.28 10.59 -6.24
CA ILE A 151 -11.67 11.05 -6.09
C ILE A 151 -12.36 10.92 -7.44
N ALA A 152 -13.34 10.04 -7.52
CA ALA A 152 -14.14 9.80 -8.71
C ALA A 152 -15.61 10.19 -8.48
N VAL A 153 -16.26 10.71 -9.51
CA VAL A 153 -17.70 10.95 -9.53
C VAL A 153 -18.34 9.93 -10.45
N ARG A 154 -19.25 9.10 -9.94
CA ARG A 154 -19.94 8.11 -10.77
C ARG A 154 -20.77 8.80 -11.86
N ALA A 155 -20.67 8.28 -13.09
CA ALA A 155 -21.54 8.67 -14.21
C ALA A 155 -23.02 8.35 -13.95
#